data_46af142f03d3e43ff7b5855051faf36e
#
_entry.id   46af142f03d3e43ff7b5855051faf36e
#
_cell.length_a   1.000
_cell.length_b   1.000
_cell.length_c   1.000
_cell.angle_alpha   90.00
_cell.angle_beta   90.00
_cell.angle_gamma   90.00
#
_symmetry.space_group_name_H-M   'P 1'
#
loop_
_entity.id
_entity.type
_entity.pdbx_description
1 polymer ?
#
loop_
_entity_poly.entity_id
_entity_poly.type
_entity_poly.pdbx_seq_one_letter_code
_entity_poly.pdbx_strand_id
1 'polypeptide(L)'
;MRQNTIALVYDFDGTLTPKTMQEYTIIPRLKLNSNKFWADILNEANATDGEIMMIYMRQLISHAESVGIKITKDEFTFMADKIKYFSGVKDWFKNINGYIKKNHKNIKIAHYVISAGHHEILEATSIRNNLTNVFGSQYYFDKHGNATFPKIVVTDTTKTQFLFRINKGKEKFSE
;
A
#
# COMPACT_ATOMS: atom_id res chain seq x y z
N MET A 1 11.92 2.61 -30.47
CA MET A 1 12.88 1.92 -29.56
C MET A 1 12.25 0.61 -29.12
N ARG A 2 12.99 -0.51 -29.13
CA ARG A 2 12.48 -1.78 -28.56
C ARG A 2 12.41 -1.63 -27.05
N GLN A 3 11.22 -1.84 -26.48
CA GLN A 3 11.02 -1.88 -25.04
C GLN A 3 11.68 -3.16 -24.50
N ASN A 4 12.67 -3.01 -23.60
CA ASN A 4 13.42 -4.12 -23.02
C ASN A 4 13.20 -4.27 -21.50
N THR A 5 12.21 -3.59 -20.96
CA THR A 5 11.87 -3.65 -19.53
C THR A 5 10.51 -4.30 -19.34
N ILE A 6 10.45 -5.30 -18.46
CA ILE A 6 9.21 -5.92 -17.99
C ILE A 6 8.92 -5.40 -16.60
N ALA A 7 7.79 -4.72 -16.41
CA ALA A 7 7.30 -4.33 -15.10
C ALA A 7 6.47 -5.48 -14.51
N LEU A 8 6.90 -6.02 -13.37
CA LEU A 8 6.12 -6.95 -12.55
C LEU A 8 5.43 -6.11 -11.47
N VAL A 9 4.11 -6.06 -11.52
CA VAL A 9 3.30 -5.23 -10.64
C VAL A 9 2.48 -6.15 -9.73
N TYR A 10 2.65 -5.99 -8.44
CA TYR A 10 2.02 -6.82 -7.42
C TYR A 10 0.96 -6.03 -6.68
N ASP A 11 -0.14 -6.67 -6.36
CA ASP A 11 -0.95 -6.28 -5.22
C ASP A 11 -0.23 -6.67 -3.93
N PHE A 12 -0.62 -6.11 -2.80
CA PHE A 12 0.04 -6.37 -1.53
C PHE A 12 -0.78 -7.32 -0.64
N ASP A 13 -1.98 -6.90 -0.27
CA ASP A 13 -2.86 -7.60 0.65
C ASP A 13 -3.48 -8.83 -0.03
N GLY A 14 -3.29 -10.02 0.56
CA GLY A 14 -3.74 -11.28 -0.04
C GLY A 14 -2.86 -11.80 -1.19
N THR A 15 -1.85 -11.04 -1.63
CA THR A 15 -0.92 -11.39 -2.71
C THR A 15 0.51 -11.60 -2.20
N LEU A 16 1.08 -10.61 -1.54
CA LEU A 16 2.39 -10.73 -0.89
C LEU A 16 2.26 -11.08 0.59
N THR A 17 1.13 -10.77 1.19
CA THR A 17 0.81 -11.00 2.60
C THR A 17 -0.46 -11.82 2.75
N PRO A 18 -0.58 -12.72 3.76
CA PRO A 18 -1.79 -13.52 3.98
C PRO A 18 -2.97 -12.76 4.56
N LYS A 19 -2.74 -11.59 5.14
CA LYS A 19 -3.75 -10.71 5.71
C LYS A 19 -3.59 -9.30 5.18
N THR A 20 -4.62 -8.47 5.38
CA THR A 20 -4.51 -7.05 5.04
C THR A 20 -3.46 -6.36 5.90
N MET A 21 -2.82 -5.35 5.34
CA MET A 21 -1.84 -4.52 6.04
C MET A 21 -2.40 -3.98 7.36
N GLN A 22 -3.66 -3.56 7.37
CA GLN A 22 -4.35 -2.99 8.52
C GLN A 22 -4.47 -3.98 9.68
N GLU A 23 -4.65 -5.28 9.40
CA GLU A 23 -4.74 -6.33 10.43
C GLU A 23 -3.41 -6.59 11.13
N TYR A 24 -2.28 -6.28 10.50
CA TYR A 24 -0.98 -6.35 11.14
C TYR A 24 -0.62 -5.08 11.92
N THR A 25 -1.18 -3.94 11.55
CA THR A 25 -0.71 -2.61 11.94
C THR A 25 -1.74 -1.82 12.73
N ILE A 26 -2.59 -1.08 12.05
CA ILE A 26 -3.48 -0.07 12.62
C ILE A 26 -4.57 -0.67 13.50
N ILE A 27 -5.19 -1.77 13.10
CA ILE A 27 -6.27 -2.41 13.86
C ILE A 27 -5.80 -2.83 15.26
N PRO A 28 -4.67 -3.56 15.40
CA PRO A 28 -4.11 -3.85 16.72
C PRO A 28 -3.66 -2.59 17.47
N ARG A 29 -3.09 -1.61 16.77
CA ARG A 29 -2.61 -0.36 17.38
C ARG A 29 -3.72 0.44 18.06
N LEU A 30 -4.88 0.51 17.43
CA LEU A 30 -6.07 1.19 17.93
C LEU A 30 -6.98 0.28 18.76
N LYS A 31 -6.59 -0.98 18.99
CA LYS A 31 -7.38 -2.00 19.70
C LYS A 31 -8.79 -2.18 19.12
N LEU A 32 -8.93 -2.07 17.81
CA LEU A 32 -10.19 -2.21 17.11
C LEU A 32 -10.58 -3.68 16.94
N ASN A 33 -11.89 -3.95 16.99
CA ASN A 33 -12.40 -5.21 16.49
C ASN A 33 -12.48 -5.13 14.95
N SER A 34 -11.69 -5.94 14.26
CA SER A 34 -11.56 -5.90 12.80
C SER A 34 -12.89 -6.07 12.09
N ASN A 35 -13.68 -7.10 12.47
CA ASN A 35 -14.96 -7.39 11.83
C ASN A 35 -15.96 -6.24 11.99
N LYS A 36 -16.05 -5.68 13.21
CA LYS A 36 -16.93 -4.54 13.48
C LYS A 36 -16.47 -3.31 12.69
N PHE A 37 -15.18 -3.01 12.69
CA PHE A 37 -14.63 -1.85 12.00
C PHE A 37 -14.93 -1.87 10.49
N TRP A 38 -14.71 -2.99 9.83
CA TRP A 38 -15.01 -3.15 8.40
C TRP A 38 -16.52 -3.16 8.13
N ALA A 39 -17.34 -3.73 9.03
CA ALA A 39 -18.80 -3.68 8.90
C ALA A 39 -19.34 -2.25 9.01
N ASP A 40 -18.82 -1.45 9.93
CA ASP A 40 -19.21 -0.04 10.10
C ASP A 40 -18.87 0.78 8.85
N ILE A 41 -17.69 0.55 8.22
CA ILE A 41 -17.30 1.20 6.96
C ILE A 41 -18.26 0.81 5.82
N LEU A 42 -18.56 -0.48 5.67
CA LEU A 42 -19.47 -0.95 4.63
C LEU A 42 -20.91 -0.43 4.82
N ASN A 43 -21.38 -0.38 6.06
CA ASN A 43 -22.69 0.18 6.38
C ASN A 43 -22.77 1.67 6.00
N GLU A 44 -21.73 2.44 6.30
CA GLU A 44 -21.68 3.85 5.89
C GLU A 44 -21.60 3.99 4.37
N ALA A 45 -20.79 3.18 3.69
CA ALA A 45 -20.69 3.20 2.24
C ALA A 45 -22.04 2.94 1.57
N ASN A 46 -22.78 1.94 2.06
CA ASN A 46 -24.13 1.62 1.58
C ASN A 46 -25.16 2.72 1.86
N ALA A 47 -25.04 3.39 3.01
CA ALA A 47 -25.99 4.46 3.40
C ALA A 47 -25.75 5.78 2.64
N THR A 48 -24.51 6.04 2.21
CA THR A 48 -24.12 7.34 1.64
C THR A 48 -23.71 7.25 0.17
N ASP A 49 -23.70 6.07 -0.42
CA ASP A 49 -23.10 5.79 -1.74
C ASP A 49 -21.63 6.28 -1.81
N GLY A 50 -20.92 6.16 -0.67
CA GLY A 50 -19.59 6.66 -0.49
C GLY A 50 -18.51 5.66 -0.89
N GLU A 51 -17.35 6.17 -1.32
CA GLU A 51 -16.19 5.35 -1.68
C GLU A 51 -15.57 4.73 -0.41
N ILE A 52 -15.47 3.39 -0.38
CA ILE A 52 -15.08 2.59 0.80
C ILE A 52 -13.72 3.02 1.37
N MET A 53 -12.73 3.24 0.53
CA MET A 53 -11.38 3.60 0.99
C MET A 53 -11.30 5.02 1.55
N MET A 54 -12.11 5.95 1.03
CA MET A 54 -12.25 7.29 1.60
C MET A 54 -12.88 7.24 2.99
N ILE A 55 -13.96 6.46 3.14
CA ILE A 55 -14.64 6.25 4.42
C ILE A 55 -13.69 5.60 5.42
N TYR A 56 -12.99 4.54 5.00
CA TYR A 56 -11.97 3.87 5.82
C TYR A 56 -10.93 4.86 6.34
N MET A 57 -10.30 5.63 5.46
CA MET A 57 -9.25 6.57 5.84
C MET A 57 -9.76 7.65 6.79
N ARG A 58 -10.98 8.16 6.56
CA ARG A 58 -11.61 9.14 7.46
C ARG A 58 -11.94 8.53 8.82
N GLN A 59 -12.59 7.36 8.85
CA GLN A 59 -12.95 6.68 10.10
C GLN A 59 -11.71 6.31 10.92
N LEU A 60 -10.61 5.95 10.26
CA LEU A 60 -9.36 5.64 10.93
C LEU A 60 -8.84 6.82 11.76
N ILE A 61 -8.84 8.02 11.19
CA ILE A 61 -8.47 9.26 11.91
C ILE A 61 -9.43 9.48 13.09
N SER A 62 -10.75 9.43 12.84
CA SER A 62 -11.76 9.65 13.88
C SER A 62 -11.64 8.66 15.06
N HIS A 63 -11.37 7.38 14.79
CA HIS A 63 -11.14 6.39 15.83
C HIS A 63 -9.85 6.68 16.62
N ALA A 64 -8.78 7.04 15.95
CA ALA A 64 -7.53 7.38 16.61
C ALA A 64 -7.71 8.58 17.55
N GLU A 65 -8.38 9.63 17.09
CA GLU A 65 -8.71 10.82 17.89
C GLU A 65 -9.58 10.47 19.12
N SER A 66 -10.59 9.61 18.94
CA SER A 66 -11.50 9.21 20.03
C SER A 66 -10.80 8.49 21.17
N VAL A 67 -9.65 7.86 20.93
CA VAL A 67 -8.84 7.17 21.92
C VAL A 67 -7.57 7.95 22.29
N GLY A 68 -7.47 9.22 21.88
CA GLY A 68 -6.33 10.09 22.18
C GLY A 68 -5.03 9.71 21.47
N ILE A 69 -5.10 8.91 20.40
CA ILE A 69 -3.96 8.49 19.59
C ILE A 69 -3.88 9.37 18.35
N LYS A 70 -2.70 9.88 18.04
CA LYS A 70 -2.42 10.56 16.77
C LYS A 70 -1.72 9.59 15.84
N ILE A 71 -2.23 9.48 14.62
CA ILE A 71 -1.59 8.69 13.57
C ILE A 71 -0.54 9.57 12.92
N THR A 72 0.72 9.21 13.08
CA THR A 72 1.85 9.95 12.52
C THR A 72 2.54 9.15 11.42
N LYS A 73 3.30 9.85 10.59
CA LYS A 73 4.13 9.20 9.57
C LYS A 73 5.13 8.21 10.18
N ASP A 74 5.72 8.57 11.32
CA ASP A 74 6.70 7.72 12.01
C ASP A 74 6.05 6.46 12.59
N GLU A 75 4.81 6.57 13.10
CA GLU A 75 4.06 5.39 13.56
C GLU A 75 3.76 4.42 12.42
N PHE A 76 3.36 4.90 11.25
CA PHE A 76 3.19 4.05 10.08
C PHE A 76 4.49 3.31 9.74
N THR A 77 5.61 4.03 9.73
CA THR A 77 6.93 3.46 9.45
C THR A 77 7.29 2.37 10.46
N PHE A 78 7.09 2.63 11.75
CA PHE A 78 7.37 1.66 12.82
C PHE A 78 6.50 0.40 12.73
N MET A 79 5.25 0.54 12.31
CA MET A 79 4.34 -0.59 12.18
C MET A 79 4.70 -1.55 11.04
N ALA A 80 5.49 -1.15 10.06
CA ALA A 80 5.87 -1.99 8.91
C ALA A 80 6.58 -3.29 9.32
N ASP A 81 7.30 -3.31 10.44
CA ASP A 81 7.99 -4.49 10.95
C ASP A 81 7.02 -5.62 11.39
N LYS A 82 5.75 -5.29 11.60
CA LYS A 82 4.71 -6.29 11.96
C LYS A 82 4.20 -7.09 10.77
N ILE A 83 4.49 -6.64 9.55
CA ILE A 83 4.02 -7.29 8.33
C ILE A 83 4.63 -8.68 8.17
N LYS A 84 3.77 -9.66 7.91
CA LYS A 84 4.16 -11.04 7.59
C LYS A 84 3.86 -11.32 6.12
N TYR A 85 4.78 -11.99 5.46
CA TYR A 85 4.67 -12.35 4.05
C TYR A 85 4.31 -13.82 3.89
N PHE A 86 3.74 -14.17 2.74
CA PHE A 86 3.70 -15.57 2.33
C PHE A 86 5.10 -16.15 2.20
N SER A 87 5.20 -17.48 2.40
CA SER A 87 6.46 -18.21 2.20
C SER A 87 7.00 -17.96 0.79
N GLY A 88 8.30 -17.71 0.68
CA GLY A 88 8.99 -17.50 -0.59
C GLY A 88 8.98 -16.06 -1.11
N VAL A 89 8.14 -15.14 -0.60
CA VAL A 89 8.07 -13.76 -1.11
C VAL A 89 9.40 -13.03 -1.01
N LYS A 90 10.14 -13.20 0.08
CA LYS A 90 11.44 -12.53 0.27
C LYS A 90 12.49 -12.99 -0.73
N ASP A 91 12.44 -14.27 -1.15
CA ASP A 91 13.37 -14.85 -2.11
C ASP A 91 12.92 -14.65 -3.56
N TRP A 92 11.65 -14.41 -3.79
CA TRP A 92 11.04 -14.26 -5.11
C TRP A 92 11.80 -13.27 -5.99
N PHE A 93 12.06 -12.08 -5.49
CA PHE A 93 12.69 -10.99 -6.24
C PHE A 93 14.10 -11.40 -6.71
N LYS A 94 14.91 -11.98 -5.82
CA LYS A 94 16.23 -12.48 -6.15
C LYS A 94 16.17 -13.61 -7.19
N ASN A 95 15.24 -14.54 -7.02
CA ASN A 95 15.11 -15.71 -7.89
C ASN A 95 14.69 -15.31 -9.31
N ILE A 96 13.65 -14.47 -9.46
CA ILE A 96 13.18 -14.04 -10.79
C ILE A 96 14.22 -13.16 -11.49
N ASN A 97 14.86 -12.25 -10.77
CA ASN A 97 15.95 -11.42 -11.32
C ASN A 97 17.12 -12.28 -11.78
N GLY A 98 17.51 -13.30 -11.00
CA GLY A 98 18.56 -14.24 -11.36
C GLY A 98 18.22 -15.06 -12.60
N TYR A 99 16.99 -15.56 -12.68
CA TYR A 99 16.48 -16.28 -13.85
C TYR A 99 16.55 -15.45 -15.13
N ILE A 100 16.03 -14.22 -15.09
CA ILE A 100 16.03 -13.32 -16.25
C ILE A 100 17.45 -12.95 -16.66
N LYS A 101 18.31 -12.59 -15.71
CA LYS A 101 19.71 -12.26 -15.99
C LYS A 101 20.46 -13.40 -16.68
N LYS A 102 20.17 -14.66 -16.27
CA LYS A 102 20.80 -15.86 -16.85
C LYS A 102 20.30 -16.15 -18.27
N ASN A 103 18.99 -16.04 -18.49
CA ASN A 103 18.35 -16.54 -19.71
C ASN A 103 18.04 -15.45 -20.75
N HIS A 104 17.94 -14.18 -20.33
CA HIS A 104 17.47 -13.07 -21.16
C HIS A 104 18.29 -11.79 -20.91
N LYS A 105 19.55 -11.78 -21.35
CA LYS A 105 20.54 -10.70 -21.07
C LYS A 105 20.10 -9.29 -21.45
N ASN A 106 19.20 -9.15 -22.43
CA ASN A 106 18.71 -7.85 -22.91
C ASN A 106 17.40 -7.40 -22.23
N ILE A 107 16.87 -8.19 -21.29
CA ILE A 107 15.64 -7.87 -20.56
C ILE A 107 16.01 -7.34 -19.17
N LYS A 108 15.34 -6.25 -18.79
CA LYS A 108 15.36 -5.70 -17.42
C LYS A 108 14.04 -6.00 -16.74
N ILE A 109 14.10 -6.28 -15.44
CA ILE A 109 12.89 -6.41 -14.60
C ILE A 109 12.81 -5.19 -13.70
N ALA A 110 11.60 -4.63 -13.61
CA ALA A 110 11.24 -3.61 -12.63
C ALA A 110 10.08 -4.15 -11.77
N HIS A 111 10.19 -4.02 -10.46
CA HIS A 111 9.21 -4.53 -9.52
C HIS A 111 8.43 -3.37 -8.91
N TYR A 112 7.11 -3.45 -8.93
CA TYR A 112 6.21 -2.43 -8.40
C TYR A 112 5.18 -3.05 -7.47
N VAL A 113 4.77 -2.32 -6.45
CA VAL A 113 3.58 -2.65 -5.65
C VAL A 113 2.54 -1.55 -5.85
N ILE A 114 1.28 -1.94 -6.08
CA ILE A 114 0.11 -1.04 -6.05
C ILE A 114 -0.89 -1.62 -5.07
N SER A 115 -1.13 -0.92 -3.95
CA SER A 115 -1.99 -1.40 -2.85
C SER A 115 -2.97 -0.32 -2.40
N ALA A 116 -4.15 -0.73 -1.98
CA ALA A 116 -5.09 0.14 -1.27
C ALA A 116 -4.57 0.55 0.13
N GLY A 117 -3.62 -0.20 0.69
CA GLY A 117 -2.99 0.09 1.98
C GLY A 117 -2.14 1.37 1.99
N HIS A 118 -1.57 1.70 3.16
CA HIS A 118 -0.84 2.94 3.37
C HIS A 118 0.55 2.93 2.74
N HIS A 119 0.83 3.96 1.97
CA HIS A 119 2.11 4.16 1.27
C HIS A 119 3.29 4.20 2.24
N GLU A 120 3.14 4.88 3.37
CA GLU A 120 4.20 5.02 4.38
C GLU A 120 4.61 3.67 4.97
N ILE A 121 3.66 2.75 5.14
CA ILE A 121 3.95 1.38 5.56
C ILE A 121 4.67 0.62 4.44
N LEU A 122 4.20 0.72 3.19
CA LEU A 122 4.84 0.06 2.04
C LEU A 122 6.30 0.50 1.88
N GLU A 123 6.59 1.80 2.02
CA GLU A 123 7.95 2.36 1.95
C GLU A 123 8.87 1.83 3.04
N ALA A 124 8.33 1.46 4.21
CA ALA A 124 9.10 0.94 5.34
C ALA A 124 9.18 -0.59 5.39
N THR A 125 8.53 -1.30 4.48
CA THR A 125 8.54 -2.78 4.48
C THR A 125 9.92 -3.35 4.20
N SER A 126 10.21 -4.53 4.78
CA SER A 126 11.49 -5.22 4.60
C SER A 126 11.79 -5.65 3.15
N ILE A 127 10.79 -5.65 2.26
CA ILE A 127 10.95 -5.95 0.84
C ILE A 127 11.18 -4.71 -0.02
N ARG A 128 11.07 -3.49 0.55
CA ARG A 128 11.15 -2.22 -0.18
C ARG A 128 12.37 -2.09 -1.10
N ASN A 129 13.51 -2.53 -0.63
CA ASN A 129 14.78 -2.47 -1.39
C ASN A 129 14.79 -3.37 -2.66
N ASN A 130 13.84 -4.30 -2.78
CA ASN A 130 13.67 -5.11 -3.99
C ASN A 130 12.73 -4.47 -5.02
N LEU A 131 12.06 -3.36 -4.66
CA LEU A 131 11.03 -2.72 -5.46
C LEU A 131 11.57 -1.45 -6.11
N THR A 132 11.20 -1.26 -7.37
CA THR A 132 11.47 -0.02 -8.11
C THR A 132 10.68 1.12 -7.49
N ASN A 133 9.37 0.90 -7.29
CA ASN A 133 8.51 1.87 -6.62
C ASN A 133 7.30 1.18 -5.96
N VAL A 134 6.63 1.90 -5.06
CA VAL A 134 5.38 1.48 -4.40
C VAL A 134 4.35 2.59 -4.49
N PHE A 135 3.10 2.20 -4.71
CA PHE A 135 1.95 3.11 -4.75
C PHE A 135 0.92 2.63 -3.72
N GLY A 136 0.56 3.52 -2.81
CA GLY A 136 -0.41 3.26 -1.77
C GLY A 136 -1.23 4.50 -1.45
N SER A 137 -2.31 4.32 -0.69
CA SER A 137 -3.09 5.42 -0.17
C SER A 137 -2.27 6.28 0.79
N GLN A 138 -2.44 7.59 0.75
CA GLN A 138 -1.64 8.56 1.50
C GLN A 138 -2.54 9.56 2.22
N TYR A 139 -2.06 10.06 3.37
CA TYR A 139 -2.60 11.22 4.03
C TYR A 139 -1.81 12.50 3.75
N TYR A 140 -2.46 13.65 3.89
CA TYR A 140 -1.75 14.86 4.24
C TYR A 140 -1.36 14.80 5.71
N PHE A 141 -0.18 15.30 6.02
CA PHE A 141 0.31 15.44 7.39
C PHE A 141 0.42 16.91 7.74
N ASP A 142 0.03 17.24 8.97
CA ASP A 142 0.21 18.59 9.50
C ASP A 142 1.68 18.89 9.84
N LYS A 143 1.96 20.09 10.32
CA LYS A 143 3.30 20.52 10.73
C LYS A 143 3.91 19.71 11.90
N HIS A 144 3.10 18.94 12.59
CA HIS A 144 3.52 18.05 13.68
C HIS A 144 3.63 16.58 13.22
N GLY A 145 3.40 16.32 11.93
CA GLY A 145 3.44 14.98 11.35
C GLY A 145 2.19 14.14 11.60
N ASN A 146 1.07 14.71 12.07
CA ASN A 146 -0.18 13.98 12.25
C ASN A 146 -0.96 13.88 10.94
N ALA A 147 -1.51 12.70 10.66
CA ALA A 147 -2.42 12.49 9.53
C ALA A 147 -3.70 13.32 9.70
N THR A 148 -4.12 14.02 8.62
CA THR A 148 -5.27 14.94 8.67
C THR A 148 -6.35 14.56 7.67
N PHE A 149 -6.03 14.42 6.40
CA PHE A 149 -6.98 14.19 5.34
C PHE A 149 -6.40 13.27 4.26
N PRO A 150 -7.20 12.42 3.59
CA PRO A 150 -6.74 11.60 2.48
C PRO A 150 -6.16 12.47 1.35
N LYS A 151 -4.92 12.19 0.94
CA LYS A 151 -4.21 12.87 -0.14
C LYS A 151 -4.30 12.11 -1.45
N ILE A 152 -4.11 10.79 -1.36
CA ILE A 152 -4.22 9.85 -2.47
C ILE A 152 -5.00 8.66 -1.96
N VAL A 153 -5.97 8.21 -2.73
CA VAL A 153 -6.74 7.01 -2.44
C VAL A 153 -6.56 6.02 -3.57
N VAL A 154 -6.05 4.84 -3.22
CA VAL A 154 -5.88 3.73 -4.15
C VAL A 154 -7.03 2.76 -3.92
N THR A 155 -7.82 2.54 -4.96
CA THR A 155 -8.94 1.59 -5.01
C THR A 155 -8.68 0.55 -6.07
N ASP A 156 -9.52 -0.48 -6.16
CA ASP A 156 -9.38 -1.51 -7.19
C ASP A 156 -9.44 -0.92 -8.61
N THR A 157 -10.28 0.07 -8.82
CA THR A 157 -10.40 0.75 -10.12
C THR A 157 -9.24 1.72 -10.36
N THR A 158 -8.81 2.49 -9.36
CA THR A 158 -7.73 3.46 -9.53
C THR A 158 -6.34 2.80 -9.65
N LYS A 159 -6.18 1.51 -9.30
CA LYS A 159 -4.95 0.76 -9.62
C LYS A 159 -4.58 0.83 -11.10
N THR A 160 -5.56 0.89 -11.99
CA THR A 160 -5.32 0.97 -13.44
C THR A 160 -4.59 2.24 -13.87
N GLN A 161 -4.84 3.39 -13.22
CA GLN A 161 -4.10 4.62 -13.53
C GLN A 161 -2.61 4.50 -13.21
N PHE A 162 -2.24 3.78 -12.14
CA PHE A 162 -0.83 3.56 -11.79
C PHE A 162 -0.16 2.61 -12.79
N LEU A 163 -0.86 1.57 -13.26
CA LEU A 163 -0.38 0.72 -14.34
C LEU A 163 -0.10 1.53 -15.60
N PHE A 164 -1.02 2.43 -15.97
CA PHE A 164 -0.83 3.33 -17.10
C PHE A 164 0.39 4.24 -16.91
N ARG A 165 0.56 4.83 -15.71
CA ARG A 165 1.72 5.69 -15.38
C ARG A 165 3.03 4.94 -15.47
N ILE A 166 3.12 3.73 -14.90
CA ILE A 166 4.29 2.84 -15.00
C ILE A 166 4.63 2.58 -16.47
N ASN A 167 3.63 2.21 -17.29
CA ASN A 167 3.82 1.93 -18.71
C ASN A 167 4.32 3.15 -19.49
N LYS A 168 3.97 4.37 -19.08
CA LYS A 168 4.41 5.63 -19.70
C LYS A 168 5.70 6.19 -19.11
N GLY A 169 6.23 5.60 -18.04
CA GLY A 169 7.39 6.14 -17.31
C GLY A 169 7.09 7.50 -16.65
N LYS A 170 5.83 7.74 -16.26
CA LYS A 170 5.35 8.99 -15.64
C LYS A 170 4.69 8.67 -14.30
N GLU A 171 5.54 8.35 -13.33
CA GLU A 171 5.08 7.81 -12.05
C GLU A 171 4.60 8.89 -11.07
N LYS A 172 5.04 10.13 -11.23
CA LYS A 172 4.63 11.25 -10.37
C LYS A 172 3.31 11.86 -10.85
N PHE A 173 2.45 12.26 -9.91
CA PHE A 173 1.17 12.91 -10.26
C PHE A 173 1.32 14.26 -10.97
N SER A 174 2.47 14.93 -10.79
CA SER A 174 2.80 16.18 -11.47
C SER A 174 3.28 16.02 -12.92
N GLU A 175 3.43 14.78 -13.39
CA GLU A 175 3.85 14.42 -14.77
C GLU A 175 2.64 13.98 -15.59
#